data_01c0ab65516a01db82f1ad32981fc769
#
_entry.id   01c0ab65516a01db82f1ad32981fc769
#
_cell.length_a   1.000
_cell.length_b   1.000
_cell.length_c   1.000
_cell.angle_alpha   90.00
_cell.angle_beta   90.00
_cell.angle_gamma   90.00
#
_symmetry.space_group_name_H-M   'P 1'
#
loop_
_entity.id
_entity.type
_entity.pdbx_description
1 polymer ?
#
loop_
_entity_poly.entity_id
_entity_poly.type
_entity_poly.pdbx_seq_one_letter_code
_entity_poly.pdbx_strand_id
1 'polypeptide(L)'
;MSQQQPVVVVGHVPTPRGRAALAHALAEAERRGARLVVVNSSRGDALVDEEYLQGDPLRRLHDELTVSGIPFELRQPVGRDAAEELADAVEQTGAEVLVIGLRRRSAVGKLLLGSAAQRILLAVDCPVLAVKGPPAITT
;
A
#
# COMPACT_ATOMS: atom_id res chain seq x y z
N MET A 1 -15.25 21.58 16.66
CA MET A 1 -15.01 20.84 15.41
C MET A 1 -13.62 20.24 15.42
N SER A 2 -13.57 18.94 15.49
CA SER A 2 -12.28 18.28 15.40
C SER A 2 -11.80 18.34 13.95
N GLN A 3 -10.67 18.95 13.75
CA GLN A 3 -10.01 18.85 12.45
C GLN A 3 -9.52 17.43 12.30
N GLN A 4 -10.07 16.74 11.34
CA GLN A 4 -9.60 15.41 11.04
C GLN A 4 -8.22 15.51 10.40
N GLN A 5 -7.30 14.78 10.95
CA GLN A 5 -5.97 14.67 10.39
C GLN A 5 -6.07 14.09 8.98
N PRO A 6 -5.33 14.63 8.00
CA PRO A 6 -5.31 14.03 6.67
C PRO A 6 -4.86 12.56 6.72
N VAL A 7 -5.27 11.79 5.73
CA VAL A 7 -4.96 10.36 5.68
C VAL A 7 -4.28 10.02 4.36
N VAL A 8 -3.22 9.24 4.45
CA VAL A 8 -2.58 8.59 3.31
C VAL A 8 -2.84 7.09 3.44
N VAL A 9 -3.36 6.47 2.40
CA VAL A 9 -3.55 5.01 2.37
C VAL A 9 -2.46 4.40 1.49
N VAL A 10 -1.89 3.30 1.93
CA VAL A 10 -0.92 2.56 1.12
C VAL A 10 -1.32 1.09 1.03
N GLY A 11 -1.28 0.55 -0.18
CA GLY A 11 -1.39 -0.89 -0.39
C GLY A 11 -0.02 -1.51 -0.23
N HIS A 12 0.15 -2.40 0.74
CA HIS A 12 1.44 -2.95 1.09
C HIS A 12 1.48 -4.46 0.90
N VAL A 13 2.54 -4.92 0.24
CA VAL A 13 2.92 -6.32 0.16
C VAL A 13 4.42 -6.42 0.45
N PRO A 14 4.90 -7.58 0.98
CA PRO A 14 6.30 -7.72 1.38
C PRO A 14 7.20 -8.05 0.19
N THR A 15 7.17 -7.19 -0.81
CA THR A 15 7.95 -7.31 -2.03
C THR A 15 8.73 -6.02 -2.23
N PRO A 16 9.73 -6.00 -3.12
CA PRO A 16 10.45 -4.75 -3.38
C PRO A 16 9.53 -3.58 -3.77
N ARG A 17 8.52 -3.83 -4.60
CA ARG A 17 7.56 -2.78 -4.97
C ARG A 17 6.72 -2.34 -3.78
N GLY A 18 6.34 -3.29 -2.91
CA GLY A 18 5.58 -2.96 -1.72
C GLY A 18 6.36 -2.14 -0.72
N ARG A 19 7.64 -2.46 -0.55
CA ARG A 19 8.52 -1.69 0.32
C ARG A 19 8.77 -0.30 -0.24
N ALA A 20 8.92 -0.18 -1.56
CA ALA A 20 9.08 1.13 -2.20
C ALA A 20 7.82 1.98 -1.99
N ALA A 21 6.65 1.39 -2.14
CA ALA A 21 5.39 2.09 -1.90
C ALA A 21 5.29 2.56 -0.45
N LEU A 22 5.65 1.69 0.51
CA LEU A 22 5.59 2.05 1.92
C LEU A 22 6.52 3.22 2.24
N ALA A 23 7.76 3.19 1.73
CA ALA A 23 8.71 4.27 1.93
C ALA A 23 8.16 5.61 1.40
N HIS A 24 7.58 5.59 0.20
CA HIS A 24 6.97 6.80 -0.36
C HIS A 24 5.74 7.24 0.42
N ALA A 25 4.94 6.30 0.91
CA ALA A 25 3.77 6.63 1.71
C ALA A 25 4.13 7.29 3.02
N LEU A 26 5.19 6.81 3.68
CA LEU A 26 5.69 7.43 4.89
C LEU A 26 6.15 8.86 4.64
N ALA A 27 6.88 9.09 3.54
CA ALA A 27 7.31 10.43 3.16
C ALA A 27 6.13 11.35 2.85
N GLU A 28 5.11 10.84 2.17
CA GLU A 28 3.90 11.61 1.90
C GLU A 28 3.15 11.97 3.18
N ALA A 29 3.03 11.01 4.09
CA ALA A 29 2.36 11.25 5.36
C ALA A 29 3.09 12.31 6.17
N GLU A 30 4.43 12.25 6.20
CA GLU A 30 5.21 13.25 6.90
C GLU A 30 5.01 14.65 6.30
N ARG A 31 5.11 14.78 4.98
CA ARG A 31 4.93 16.05 4.29
C ARG A 31 3.55 16.67 4.51
N ARG A 32 2.53 15.82 4.58
CA ARG A 32 1.14 16.27 4.68
C ARG A 32 0.66 16.43 6.12
N GLY A 33 1.49 16.04 7.09
CA GLY A 33 1.03 15.98 8.47
C GLY A 33 -0.10 14.98 8.65
N ALA A 34 -0.06 13.89 7.88
CA ALA A 34 -1.13 12.90 7.80
C ALA A 34 -0.83 11.68 8.65
N ARG A 35 -1.89 10.95 9.01
CA ARG A 35 -1.71 9.59 9.50
C ARG A 35 -1.70 8.63 8.31
N LEU A 36 -1.13 7.45 8.52
CA LEU A 36 -0.98 6.44 7.48
C LEU A 36 -1.88 5.25 7.77
N VAL A 37 -2.62 4.82 6.75
CA VAL A 37 -3.39 3.58 6.83
C VAL A 37 -2.73 2.59 5.89
N VAL A 38 -2.18 1.51 6.45
CA VAL A 38 -1.48 0.47 5.71
C VAL A 38 -2.44 -0.70 5.51
N VAL A 39 -2.69 -1.07 4.27
CA VAL A 39 -3.60 -2.15 3.93
C VAL A 39 -2.80 -3.31 3.34
N ASN A 40 -2.82 -4.43 4.04
CA ASN A 40 -2.22 -5.69 3.60
C ASN A 40 -3.33 -6.73 3.59
N SER A 41 -3.88 -7.03 2.42
CA SER A 41 -5.06 -7.86 2.29
C SER A 41 -4.77 -9.23 1.71
N SER A 42 -5.70 -10.17 1.91
CA SER A 42 -5.69 -11.47 1.26
C SER A 42 -7.10 -11.76 0.74
N ARG A 43 -7.19 -12.46 -0.38
CA ARG A 43 -8.50 -12.78 -0.97
C ARG A 43 -9.24 -13.88 -0.21
N GLY A 44 -8.56 -14.72 0.54
CA GLY A 44 -9.25 -15.78 1.26
C GLY A 44 -8.38 -16.85 1.88
N ASP A 45 -7.24 -17.16 1.28
CA ASP A 45 -6.33 -18.19 1.80
C ASP A 45 -5.17 -17.53 2.55
N ALA A 46 -5.52 -16.76 3.58
CA ALA A 46 -4.53 -15.96 4.32
C ALA A 46 -3.37 -16.80 4.86
N LEU A 47 -3.64 -18.06 5.24
CA LEU A 47 -2.60 -18.92 5.83
C LEU A 47 -1.56 -19.36 4.81
N VAL A 48 -1.88 -19.37 3.52
CA VAL A 48 -0.97 -19.79 2.46
C VAL A 48 -0.58 -18.66 1.52
N ASP A 49 -1.11 -17.47 1.73
CA ASP A 49 -0.79 -16.30 0.91
C ASP A 49 0.51 -15.68 1.42
N GLU A 50 1.59 -15.84 0.64
CA GLU A 50 2.91 -15.35 1.02
C GLU A 50 2.98 -13.83 1.14
N GLU A 51 2.06 -13.12 0.49
CA GLU A 51 2.02 -11.66 0.56
C GLU A 51 1.19 -11.15 1.72
N TYR A 52 0.48 -12.04 2.43
CA TYR A 52 -0.27 -11.68 3.62
C TYR A 52 0.63 -11.84 4.84
N LEU A 53 0.86 -10.75 5.56
CA LEU A 53 1.84 -10.74 6.64
C LEU A 53 1.29 -11.38 7.91
N GLN A 54 2.10 -12.25 8.51
CA GLN A 54 1.80 -12.94 9.76
C GLN A 54 3.11 -13.10 10.53
N GLY A 55 3.00 -13.36 11.82
CA GLY A 55 4.17 -13.68 12.66
C GLY A 55 5.25 -12.63 12.66
N ASP A 56 6.50 -13.06 12.50
CA ASP A 56 7.65 -12.16 12.55
C ASP A 56 7.66 -11.08 11.49
N PRO A 57 7.33 -11.37 10.23
CA PRO A 57 7.23 -10.29 9.22
C PRO A 57 6.22 -9.21 9.59
N LEU A 58 5.08 -9.60 10.15
CA LEU A 58 4.07 -8.64 10.60
C LEU A 58 4.61 -7.80 11.76
N ARG A 59 5.29 -8.44 12.71
CA ARG A 59 5.87 -7.74 13.85
C ARG A 59 6.93 -6.74 13.40
N ARG A 60 7.76 -7.13 12.42
CA ARG A 60 8.78 -6.23 11.88
C ARG A 60 8.15 -5.01 11.20
N LEU A 61 7.06 -5.21 10.47
CA LEU A 61 6.34 -4.09 9.86
C LEU A 61 5.79 -3.16 10.93
N HIS A 62 5.16 -3.71 11.95
CA HIS A 62 4.62 -2.91 13.05
C HIS A 62 5.72 -2.09 13.73
N ASP A 63 6.87 -2.72 13.98
CA ASP A 63 8.00 -2.04 14.61
C ASP A 63 8.55 -0.91 13.72
N GLU A 64 8.66 -1.16 12.43
CA GLU A 64 9.12 -0.15 11.47
C GLU A 64 8.17 1.06 11.46
N LEU A 65 6.87 0.81 11.45
CA LEU A 65 5.88 1.87 11.48
C LEU A 65 5.94 2.65 12.80
N THR A 66 6.13 1.95 13.90
CA THR A 66 6.24 2.60 15.20
C THR A 66 7.47 3.51 15.25
N VAL A 67 8.61 3.03 14.75
CA VAL A 67 9.85 3.80 14.73
C VAL A 67 9.73 5.05 13.85
N SER A 68 8.90 5.00 12.81
CA SER A 68 8.73 6.15 11.92
C SER A 68 8.18 7.39 12.60
N GLY A 69 7.48 7.22 13.72
CA GLY A 69 6.84 8.33 14.41
C GLY A 69 5.56 8.84 13.74
N ILE A 70 5.19 8.29 12.60
CA ILE A 70 3.95 8.66 11.90
C ILE A 70 2.79 7.90 12.54
N PRO A 71 1.69 8.55 12.92
CA PRO A 71 0.52 7.83 13.40
C PRO A 71 0.02 6.87 12.31
N PHE A 72 -0.26 5.64 12.68
CA PHE A 72 -0.64 4.65 11.68
C PHE A 72 -1.74 3.72 12.17
N GLU A 73 -2.42 3.12 11.19
CA GLU A 73 -3.36 2.04 11.41
C GLU A 73 -3.00 0.93 10.41
N LEU A 74 -2.95 -0.30 10.87
CA LEU A 74 -2.69 -1.45 10.01
C LEU A 74 -3.98 -2.23 9.84
N ARG A 75 -4.41 -2.38 8.59
CA ARG A 75 -5.62 -3.14 8.24
C ARG A 75 -5.22 -4.36 7.44
N GLN A 76 -5.74 -5.51 7.85
CA GLN A 76 -5.44 -6.78 7.19
C GLN A 76 -6.74 -7.52 6.83
N PRO A 77 -7.57 -6.93 5.96
CA PRO A 77 -8.83 -7.57 5.59
C PRO A 77 -8.62 -8.83 4.76
N VAL A 78 -9.54 -9.76 4.89
CA VAL A 78 -9.50 -11.04 4.18
C VAL A 78 -10.84 -11.26 3.51
N GLY A 79 -10.85 -11.75 2.28
CA GLY A 79 -12.07 -12.17 1.59
C GLY A 79 -12.34 -11.50 0.27
N ARG A 80 -11.83 -10.29 0.05
CA ARG A 80 -12.03 -9.56 -1.20
C ARG A 80 -10.69 -9.21 -1.83
N ASP A 81 -10.70 -8.80 -3.08
CA ASP A 81 -9.44 -8.44 -3.73
C ASP A 81 -8.92 -7.08 -3.24
N ALA A 82 -7.64 -6.84 -3.53
CA ALA A 82 -6.97 -5.64 -3.04
C ALA A 82 -7.65 -4.35 -3.53
N ALA A 83 -8.14 -4.33 -4.77
CA ALA A 83 -8.77 -3.14 -5.32
C ALA A 83 -10.02 -2.74 -4.52
N GLU A 84 -10.84 -3.72 -4.16
CA GLU A 84 -12.04 -3.46 -3.35
C GLU A 84 -11.66 -2.99 -1.95
N GLU A 85 -10.68 -3.62 -1.33
CA GLU A 85 -10.26 -3.26 0.02
C GLU A 85 -9.63 -1.88 0.06
N LEU A 86 -8.83 -1.54 -0.96
CA LEU A 86 -8.22 -0.21 -1.03
C LEU A 86 -9.25 0.87 -1.30
N ALA A 87 -10.22 0.60 -2.18
CA ALA A 87 -11.30 1.55 -2.44
C ALA A 87 -12.10 1.83 -1.17
N ASP A 88 -12.42 0.78 -0.40
CA ASP A 88 -13.13 0.93 0.86
C ASP A 88 -12.32 1.74 1.88
N ALA A 89 -11.03 1.45 2.00
CA ALA A 89 -10.17 2.17 2.93
C ALA A 89 -10.09 3.66 2.58
N VAL A 90 -9.97 3.97 1.29
CA VAL A 90 -9.96 5.37 0.81
C VAL A 90 -11.27 6.05 1.15
N GLU A 91 -12.39 5.40 0.87
CA GLU A 91 -13.71 5.98 1.11
C GLU A 91 -13.97 6.20 2.60
N GLN A 92 -13.68 5.19 3.43
CA GLN A 92 -13.94 5.25 4.86
C GLN A 92 -13.10 6.30 5.58
N THR A 93 -11.89 6.55 5.09
CA THR A 93 -10.96 7.47 5.74
C THR A 93 -10.95 8.86 5.13
N GLY A 94 -11.52 9.03 3.94
CA GLY A 94 -11.41 10.27 3.20
C GLY A 94 -9.98 10.57 2.77
N ALA A 95 -9.23 9.55 2.41
CA ALA A 95 -7.80 9.68 2.11
C ALA A 95 -7.52 10.72 1.04
N GLU A 96 -6.45 11.48 1.22
CA GLU A 96 -6.00 12.48 0.25
C GLU A 96 -5.26 11.85 -0.92
N VAL A 97 -4.64 10.70 -0.68
CA VAL A 97 -3.88 9.98 -1.70
C VAL A 97 -3.79 8.51 -1.33
N LEU A 98 -3.82 7.67 -2.35
CA LEU A 98 -3.52 6.25 -2.24
C LEU A 98 -2.16 5.99 -2.88
N VAL A 99 -1.28 5.28 -2.17
CA VAL A 99 0.04 4.91 -2.67
C VAL A 99 0.06 3.42 -2.97
N ILE A 100 0.47 3.05 -4.17
CA ILE A 100 0.62 1.65 -4.56
C ILE A 100 1.96 1.43 -5.24
N GLY A 101 2.47 0.21 -5.17
CA GLY A 101 3.68 -0.18 -5.88
C GLY A 101 3.34 -0.81 -7.22
N LEU A 102 4.11 -0.48 -8.24
CA LEU A 102 3.97 -1.07 -9.56
C LEU A 102 5.11 -2.03 -9.82
N ARG A 103 4.76 -3.19 -10.37
CA ARG A 103 5.75 -4.17 -10.77
C ARG A 103 6.37 -3.75 -12.11
N ARG A 104 7.70 -3.75 -12.16
CA ARG A 104 8.40 -3.59 -13.43
C ARG A 104 8.47 -4.95 -14.11
N ARG A 105 7.92 -5.02 -15.31
CA ARG A 105 7.71 -6.31 -15.96
C ARG A 105 8.45 -6.46 -17.27
N SER A 106 9.46 -5.78 -17.59
CA SER A 106 9.88 -6.00 -18.95
C SER A 106 11.36 -6.00 -19.15
N ALA A 107 11.81 -6.96 -19.92
CA ALA A 107 13.14 -7.04 -20.47
C ALA A 107 13.48 -5.85 -21.37
N VAL A 108 12.49 -5.09 -21.81
CA VAL A 108 12.67 -3.92 -22.68
C VAL A 108 12.43 -2.60 -21.95
N GLY A 109 12.27 -2.62 -20.65
CA GLY A 109 12.08 -1.42 -19.85
C GLY A 109 10.73 -0.76 -19.96
N LYS A 110 9.78 -1.37 -20.63
CA LYS A 110 8.42 -0.83 -20.72
C LYS A 110 7.65 -1.17 -19.46
N LEU A 111 7.00 -0.16 -18.90
CA LEU A 111 6.14 -0.35 -17.76
C LEU A 111 4.78 -0.82 -18.27
N LEU A 112 4.43 -2.05 -17.92
CA LEU A 112 3.10 -2.57 -18.22
C LEU A 112 2.27 -2.52 -16.96
N LEU A 113 1.12 -1.88 -17.04
CA LEU A 113 0.19 -1.80 -15.94
C LEU A 113 -0.54 -3.13 -15.81
N GLY A 114 -0.33 -3.84 -14.69
CA GLY A 114 -1.01 -5.11 -14.45
C GLY A 114 -2.50 -4.91 -14.20
N SER A 115 -3.26 -6.01 -14.31
CA SER A 115 -4.72 -5.95 -14.15
C SER A 115 -5.12 -5.46 -12.75
N ALA A 116 -4.37 -5.85 -11.72
CA ALA A 116 -4.67 -5.40 -10.36
C ALA A 116 -4.52 -3.89 -10.23
N ALA A 117 -3.44 -3.32 -10.78
CA ALA A 117 -3.23 -1.88 -10.75
C ALA A 117 -4.32 -1.14 -11.52
N GLN A 118 -4.73 -1.69 -12.67
CA GLN A 118 -5.83 -1.09 -13.44
C GLN A 118 -7.12 -1.06 -12.64
N ARG A 119 -7.45 -2.16 -11.97
CA ARG A 119 -8.67 -2.21 -11.15
C ARG A 119 -8.61 -1.21 -9.99
N ILE A 120 -7.45 -1.06 -9.37
CA ILE A 120 -7.28 -0.08 -8.30
C ILE A 120 -7.52 1.33 -8.84
N LEU A 121 -6.89 1.68 -9.96
CA LEU A 121 -7.03 3.00 -10.55
C LEU A 121 -8.47 3.33 -10.91
N LEU A 122 -9.25 2.34 -11.34
CA LEU A 122 -10.64 2.55 -11.69
C LEU A 122 -11.57 2.60 -10.49
N ALA A 123 -11.17 2.00 -9.37
CA ALA A 123 -12.04 1.85 -8.21
C ALA A 123 -11.94 3.00 -7.20
N VAL A 124 -10.84 3.72 -7.16
CA VAL A 124 -10.63 4.77 -6.15
C VAL A 124 -10.85 6.15 -6.75
N ASP A 125 -11.39 7.05 -5.94
CA ASP A 125 -11.73 8.40 -6.38
C ASP A 125 -10.67 9.44 -6.01
N CYS A 126 -9.70 9.08 -5.18
CA CYS A 126 -8.63 10.01 -4.82
C CYS A 126 -7.44 9.86 -5.77
N PRO A 127 -6.52 10.83 -5.77
CA PRO A 127 -5.27 10.69 -6.52
C PRO A 127 -4.49 9.45 -6.10
N VAL A 128 -3.85 8.79 -7.05
CA VAL A 128 -3.07 7.60 -6.82
C VAL A 128 -1.61 7.89 -7.16
N LEU A 129 -0.74 7.67 -6.19
CA LEU A 129 0.70 7.76 -6.39
C LEU A 129 1.20 6.33 -6.67
N ALA A 130 1.55 6.07 -7.91
CA ALA A 130 2.02 4.76 -8.33
C ALA A 130 3.55 4.76 -8.31
N VAL A 131 4.12 3.95 -7.42
CA VAL A 131 5.55 3.91 -7.17
C VAL A 131 6.15 2.73 -7.93
N LYS A 132 7.08 3.02 -8.81
CA LYS A 132 7.78 1.95 -9.52
C LYS A 132 8.73 1.25 -8.57
N GLY A 133 8.67 -0.07 -8.54
CA GLY A 133 9.62 -0.86 -7.79
C GLY A 133 11.02 -0.67 -8.36
N PRO A 134 12.05 -1.16 -7.64
CA PRO A 134 13.42 -1.06 -8.13
C PRO A 134 13.57 -1.80 -9.47
N PRO A 135 14.49 -1.34 -10.33
CA PRO A 135 14.74 -2.05 -11.59
C PRO A 135 15.21 -3.47 -11.33
N ALA A 136 14.86 -4.38 -12.23
CA ALA A 136 15.34 -5.75 -12.15
C ALA A 136 16.87 -5.73 -12.23
N ILE A 137 17.51 -6.41 -11.27
CA ILE A 137 18.96 -6.54 -11.30
C ILE A 137 19.29 -7.66 -12.27
N THR A 138 19.87 -7.30 -13.39
CA THR A 138 20.42 -8.29 -14.31
C THR A 138 21.88 -8.47 -13.96
N THR A 139 22.22 -9.61 -13.48
CA THR A 139 23.61 -10.00 -13.33
C THR A 139 24.01 -10.87 -14.50
#